data_8efefb893c3037880e2ef5957a989aef
#
_entry.id   8efefb893c3037880e2ef5957a989aef
#
_cell.length_a   1.000
_cell.length_b   1.000
_cell.length_c   1.000
_cell.angle_alpha   90.00
_cell.angle_beta   90.00
_cell.angle_gamma   90.00
#
_symmetry.space_group_name_H-M   'P 1'
#
loop_
_entity.id
_entity.type
_entity.pdbx_description
1 polymer ?
#
loop_
_entity_poly.entity_id
_entity_poly.type
_entity_poly.pdbx_seq_one_letter_code
_entity_poly.pdbx_strand_id
1 'polypeptide(L)'
;PNLDCYKELYRRKIPVIFYNNFYKNLRCPRVIINDRDCARQLLARLIDAGHKNIAGIFFYDNYASVEKFQGMAEAMQERGLEMKDHYIKWCISDEARQHSYVRSIEKFLKGLPKCTAIVCCNYIVYRHVRNALARMGKQIPADYSLVCFDYSADTYRQEGVTCSVEQGFEMGRQVALRLMQMIENRDCDDKDYTAVLKPILYDGNSIRNR
;
A
#
# COMPACT_ATOMS: atom_id res chain seq x y z
N PRO A 1 -8.99 -1.43 -17.32
CA PRO A 1 -8.69 -2.79 -17.78
C PRO A 1 -9.95 -3.44 -18.35
N ASN A 2 -9.79 -4.18 -19.45
CA ASN A 2 -10.92 -4.86 -20.08
C ASN A 2 -11.28 -6.12 -19.26
N LEU A 3 -12.40 -6.06 -18.53
CA LEU A 3 -12.90 -7.18 -17.73
C LEU A 3 -13.40 -8.37 -18.60
N ASP A 4 -13.61 -8.15 -19.90
CA ASP A 4 -14.15 -9.19 -20.79
C ASP A 4 -13.16 -10.34 -20.99
N CYS A 5 -11.85 -10.09 -20.91
CA CYS A 5 -10.83 -11.14 -20.92
C CYS A 5 -11.04 -12.15 -19.77
N TYR A 6 -11.33 -11.65 -18.56
CA TYR A 6 -11.55 -12.51 -17.40
C TYR A 6 -12.87 -13.29 -17.51
N LYS A 7 -13.93 -12.65 -18.02
CA LYS A 7 -15.21 -13.32 -18.28
C LYS A 7 -15.04 -14.47 -19.30
N GLU A 8 -14.21 -14.25 -20.34
CA GLU A 8 -13.91 -15.28 -21.34
C GLU A 8 -13.13 -16.46 -20.74
N LEU A 9 -12.14 -16.19 -19.85
CA LEU A 9 -11.42 -17.25 -19.15
C LEU A 9 -12.38 -18.12 -18.32
N TYR A 10 -13.32 -17.48 -17.59
CA TYR A 10 -14.35 -18.19 -16.84
C TYR A 10 -15.27 -19.01 -17.73
N ARG A 11 -15.71 -18.45 -18.85
CA ARG A 11 -16.55 -19.17 -19.83
C ARG A 11 -15.87 -20.44 -20.34
N ARG A 12 -14.54 -20.38 -20.50
CA ARG A 12 -13.71 -21.54 -20.92
C ARG A 12 -13.31 -22.45 -19.77
N LYS A 13 -13.81 -22.22 -18.55
CA LYS A 13 -13.45 -22.97 -17.34
C LYS A 13 -11.94 -23.00 -17.08
N ILE A 14 -11.23 -21.92 -17.41
CA ILE A 14 -9.82 -21.75 -17.10
C ILE A 14 -9.72 -21.19 -15.67
N PRO A 15 -9.00 -21.85 -14.74
CA PRO A 15 -8.81 -21.39 -13.39
C PRO A 15 -8.11 -20.02 -13.35
N VAL A 16 -8.67 -19.08 -12.59
CA VAL A 16 -8.12 -17.74 -12.42
C VAL A 16 -8.14 -17.39 -10.93
N ILE A 17 -7.03 -16.90 -10.41
CA ILE A 17 -6.91 -16.33 -9.06
C ILE A 17 -6.32 -14.94 -9.16
N PHE A 18 -6.92 -13.99 -8.44
CA PHE A 18 -6.33 -12.68 -8.25
C PHE A 18 -5.31 -12.70 -7.11
N TYR A 19 -4.28 -11.93 -7.30
CA TYR A 19 -3.18 -11.78 -6.37
C TYR A 19 -2.99 -10.29 -6.02
N ASN A 20 -3.01 -9.98 -4.72
CA ASN A 20 -2.82 -8.66 -4.14
C ASN A 20 -3.83 -7.59 -4.58
N ASN A 21 -4.14 -7.49 -5.85
CA ASN A 21 -5.11 -6.54 -6.40
C ASN A 21 -6.21 -7.26 -7.18
N PHE A 22 -7.44 -6.76 -7.12
CA PHE A 22 -8.59 -7.35 -7.80
C PHE A 22 -9.65 -6.30 -8.16
N TYR A 23 -10.60 -6.70 -8.99
CA TYR A 23 -11.71 -5.85 -9.40
C TYR A 23 -12.96 -6.16 -8.57
N LYS A 24 -13.51 -5.18 -7.85
CA LYS A 24 -14.70 -5.35 -6.99
C LYS A 24 -15.90 -5.92 -7.76
N ASN A 25 -16.03 -5.58 -9.04
CA ASN A 25 -17.13 -6.00 -9.89
C ASN A 25 -16.93 -7.39 -10.52
N LEU A 26 -15.85 -8.09 -10.20
CA LEU A 26 -15.56 -9.43 -10.69
C LEU A 26 -15.39 -10.37 -9.50
N ARG A 27 -16.35 -11.27 -9.32
CA ARG A 27 -16.23 -12.35 -8.32
C ARG A 27 -15.19 -13.35 -8.81
N CYS A 28 -14.11 -13.47 -8.07
CA CYS A 28 -12.98 -14.31 -8.42
C CYS A 28 -12.22 -14.73 -7.15
N PRO A 29 -11.72 -15.97 -7.09
CA PRO A 29 -10.78 -16.39 -6.06
C PRO A 29 -9.63 -15.40 -5.93
N ARG A 30 -9.22 -15.12 -4.70
CA ARG A 30 -8.15 -14.15 -4.46
C ARG A 30 -7.32 -14.45 -3.22
N VAL A 31 -6.07 -14.03 -3.29
CA VAL A 31 -5.13 -14.01 -2.17
C VAL A 31 -4.70 -12.56 -1.96
N ILE A 32 -4.97 -12.02 -0.79
CA ILE A 32 -4.72 -10.61 -0.45
C ILE A 32 -4.06 -10.48 0.93
N ILE A 33 -3.50 -9.32 1.21
CA ILE A 33 -3.09 -8.92 2.56
C ILE A 33 -4.21 -8.09 3.19
N ASN A 34 -4.33 -8.11 4.52
CA ASN A 34 -5.21 -7.21 5.24
C ASN A 34 -4.61 -5.79 5.27
N ASP A 35 -4.70 -5.08 4.13
CA ASP A 35 -4.12 -3.75 3.95
C ASP A 35 -4.70 -2.70 4.88
N ARG A 36 -5.99 -2.81 5.23
CA ARG A 36 -6.66 -1.89 6.15
C ARG A 36 -6.10 -2.00 7.56
N ASP A 37 -5.96 -3.21 8.09
CA ASP A 37 -5.36 -3.45 9.39
C ASP A 37 -3.86 -3.09 9.40
N CYS A 38 -3.16 -3.40 8.32
CA CYS A 38 -1.78 -2.99 8.11
C CYS A 38 -1.61 -1.47 8.24
N ALA A 39 -2.49 -0.71 7.60
CA ALA A 39 -2.47 0.75 7.64
C ALA A 39 -2.75 1.27 9.05
N ARG A 40 -3.77 0.74 9.74
CA ARG A 40 -4.06 1.12 11.13
C ARG A 40 -2.85 0.93 12.03
N GLN A 41 -2.16 -0.19 11.93
CA GLN A 41 -0.98 -0.48 12.72
C GLN A 41 0.22 0.43 12.40
N LEU A 42 0.50 0.73 11.12
CA LEU A 42 1.58 1.64 10.73
C LEU A 42 1.28 3.09 11.13
N LEU A 43 0.02 3.52 10.97
CA LEU A 43 -0.39 4.86 11.39
C LEU A 43 -0.32 5.04 12.91
N ALA A 44 -0.67 4.02 13.68
CA ALA A 44 -0.53 4.07 15.14
C ALA A 44 0.90 4.46 15.56
N ARG A 45 1.94 3.92 14.89
CA ARG A 45 3.35 4.27 15.16
C ARG A 45 3.65 5.75 14.97
N LEU A 46 3.11 6.35 13.91
CA LEU A 46 3.28 7.79 13.66
C LEU A 46 2.52 8.64 14.70
N ILE A 47 1.30 8.23 15.00
CA ILE A 47 0.44 8.97 15.95
C ILE A 47 1.01 8.87 17.37
N ASP A 48 1.45 7.67 17.80
CA ASP A 48 2.08 7.43 19.10
C ASP A 48 3.42 8.18 19.24
N ALA A 49 4.13 8.42 18.12
CA ALA A 49 5.30 9.29 18.07
C ALA A 49 4.96 10.80 18.08
N GLY A 50 3.69 11.19 18.23
CA GLY A 50 3.22 12.57 18.36
C GLY A 50 2.91 13.29 17.05
N HIS A 51 2.91 12.61 15.91
CA HIS A 51 2.57 13.23 14.64
C HIS A 51 1.06 13.46 14.49
N LYS A 52 0.67 14.73 14.23
CA LYS A 52 -0.73 15.13 14.00
C LYS A 52 -1.01 15.57 12.57
N ASN A 53 -0.01 16.06 11.85
CA ASN A 53 -0.12 16.49 10.46
C ASN A 53 0.59 15.49 9.58
N ILE A 54 -0.15 14.47 9.14
CA ILE A 54 0.35 13.31 8.41
C ILE A 54 -0.17 13.37 6.98
N ALA A 55 0.73 13.41 6.00
CA ALA A 55 0.37 13.33 4.59
C ALA A 55 0.35 11.88 4.11
N GLY A 56 -0.52 11.60 3.13
CA GLY A 56 -0.59 10.30 2.49
C GLY A 56 -0.53 10.42 0.98
N ILE A 57 0.13 9.46 0.31
CA ILE A 57 0.19 9.37 -1.15
C ILE A 57 -0.32 8.00 -1.57
N PHE A 58 -1.43 7.97 -2.31
CA PHE A 58 -2.19 6.77 -2.64
C PHE A 58 -2.58 6.70 -4.11
N PHE A 59 -2.88 5.49 -4.58
CA PHE A 59 -3.42 5.23 -5.91
C PHE A 59 -4.92 4.96 -5.84
N TYR A 60 -5.71 5.69 -6.64
CA TYR A 60 -7.15 5.47 -6.70
C TYR A 60 -7.56 4.32 -7.65
N ASP A 61 -6.66 3.90 -8.54
CA ASP A 61 -6.84 2.80 -9.49
C ASP A 61 -6.38 1.43 -8.95
N ASN A 62 -6.00 1.36 -7.66
CA ASN A 62 -5.49 0.15 -7.01
C ASN A 62 -6.27 -0.14 -5.73
N TYR A 63 -6.92 -1.31 -5.66
CA TYR A 63 -7.74 -1.71 -4.51
C TYR A 63 -6.96 -1.71 -3.19
N ALA A 64 -5.78 -2.33 -3.17
CA ALA A 64 -4.94 -2.40 -1.96
C ALA A 64 -4.58 -1.00 -1.44
N SER A 65 -4.29 -0.06 -2.36
CA SER A 65 -3.98 1.33 -1.99
C SER A 65 -5.19 2.06 -1.38
N VAL A 66 -6.39 1.81 -1.89
CA VAL A 66 -7.64 2.36 -1.32
C VAL A 66 -7.90 1.80 0.07
N GLU A 67 -7.68 0.51 0.31
CA GLU A 67 -7.83 -0.09 1.65
C GLU A 67 -6.79 0.48 2.64
N LYS A 68 -5.55 0.71 2.20
CA LYS A 68 -4.52 1.40 3.00
C LYS A 68 -4.94 2.80 3.40
N PHE A 69 -5.52 3.56 2.47
CA PHE A 69 -6.08 4.88 2.77
C PHE A 69 -7.22 4.79 3.79
N GLN A 70 -8.14 3.84 3.65
CA GLN A 70 -9.25 3.66 4.60
C GLN A 70 -8.73 3.32 6.00
N GLY A 71 -7.74 2.43 6.09
CA GLY A 71 -7.10 2.13 7.38
C GLY A 71 -6.38 3.32 8.00
N MET A 72 -5.75 4.18 7.18
CA MET A 72 -5.21 5.46 7.65
C MET A 72 -6.30 6.37 8.22
N ALA A 73 -7.43 6.50 7.50
CA ALA A 73 -8.56 7.33 7.92
C ALA A 73 -9.14 6.86 9.26
N GLU A 74 -9.35 5.57 9.40
CA GLU A 74 -9.85 4.95 10.63
C GLU A 74 -8.90 5.18 11.81
N ALA A 75 -7.59 4.95 11.62
CA ALA A 75 -6.59 5.16 12.67
C ALA A 75 -6.54 6.62 13.15
N MET A 76 -6.65 7.59 12.23
CA MET A 76 -6.70 9.01 12.58
C MET A 76 -7.99 9.35 13.33
N GLN A 77 -9.13 8.87 12.86
CA GLN A 77 -10.44 9.09 13.49
C GLN A 77 -10.49 8.50 14.91
N GLU A 78 -10.01 7.28 15.12
CA GLU A 78 -9.94 6.60 16.42
C GLU A 78 -9.11 7.40 17.47
N ARG A 79 -8.13 8.16 16.99
CA ARG A 79 -7.27 9.00 17.83
C ARG A 79 -7.70 10.48 17.87
N GLY A 80 -8.89 10.81 17.34
CA GLY A 80 -9.43 12.17 17.31
C GLY A 80 -8.65 13.16 16.45
N LEU A 81 -7.89 12.65 15.46
CA LEU A 81 -7.16 13.47 14.50
C LEU A 81 -8.00 13.75 13.26
N GLU A 82 -8.03 15.01 12.85
CA GLU A 82 -8.69 15.41 11.62
C GLU A 82 -7.87 15.01 10.39
N MET A 83 -8.49 14.28 9.46
CA MET A 83 -7.91 14.05 8.14
C MET A 83 -8.31 15.18 7.20
N LYS A 84 -7.33 15.91 6.69
CA LYS A 84 -7.53 17.04 5.79
C LYS A 84 -7.30 16.60 4.34
N ASP A 85 -8.25 16.83 3.45
CA ASP A 85 -8.16 16.38 2.05
C ASP A 85 -6.89 16.84 1.35
N HIS A 86 -6.42 18.07 1.61
CA HIS A 86 -5.20 18.60 1.00
C HIS A 86 -3.91 17.93 1.50
N TYR A 87 -3.96 17.09 2.56
CA TYR A 87 -2.86 16.22 3.00
C TYR A 87 -2.82 14.89 2.25
N ILE A 88 -3.82 14.60 1.43
CA ILE A 88 -3.88 13.36 0.66
C ILE A 88 -3.64 13.65 -0.82
N LYS A 89 -2.60 13.00 -1.36
CA LYS A 89 -2.30 13.03 -2.77
C LYS A 89 -2.79 11.74 -3.42
N TRP A 90 -3.80 11.85 -4.27
CA TRP A 90 -4.25 10.77 -5.12
C TRP A 90 -3.56 10.82 -6.49
N CYS A 91 -3.18 9.68 -7.02
CA CYS A 91 -2.57 9.50 -8.33
C CYS A 91 -3.04 8.20 -8.97
N ILE A 92 -2.68 8.01 -10.24
CA ILE A 92 -2.77 6.71 -10.92
C ILE A 92 -1.43 5.98 -10.86
N SER A 93 -1.48 4.65 -10.85
CA SER A 93 -0.28 3.82 -10.71
C SER A 93 0.78 4.08 -11.79
N ASP A 94 0.35 4.40 -13.02
CA ASP A 94 1.26 4.67 -14.13
C ASP A 94 1.99 6.01 -14.02
N GLU A 95 1.41 7.02 -13.34
CA GLU A 95 2.11 8.28 -13.08
C GLU A 95 3.36 8.08 -12.21
N ALA A 96 3.29 7.17 -11.24
CA ALA A 96 4.40 6.88 -10.35
C ALA A 96 5.61 6.25 -11.05
N ARG A 97 5.44 5.73 -12.27
CA ARG A 97 6.55 5.19 -13.08
C ARG A 97 7.32 6.28 -13.84
N GLN A 98 6.79 7.50 -13.89
CA GLN A 98 7.38 8.60 -14.64
C GLN A 98 8.42 9.34 -13.78
N HIS A 99 9.55 9.75 -14.40
CA HIS A 99 10.57 10.55 -13.72
C HIS A 99 10.06 11.92 -13.25
N SER A 100 9.06 12.48 -13.91
CA SER A 100 8.40 13.74 -13.55
C SER A 100 7.66 13.67 -12.21
N TYR A 101 7.34 12.47 -11.74
CA TYR A 101 6.56 12.26 -10.52
C TYR A 101 7.24 12.83 -9.27
N VAL A 102 8.58 12.81 -9.21
CA VAL A 102 9.33 13.44 -8.10
C VAL A 102 8.99 14.92 -7.96
N ARG A 103 8.90 15.66 -9.06
CA ARG A 103 8.53 17.10 -9.05
C ARG A 103 7.10 17.32 -8.56
N SER A 104 6.18 16.42 -8.93
CA SER A 104 4.80 16.44 -8.44
C SER A 104 4.73 16.27 -6.93
N ILE A 105 5.56 15.38 -6.37
CA ILE A 105 5.69 15.18 -4.92
C ILE A 105 6.31 16.41 -4.24
N GLU A 106 7.37 16.98 -4.79
CA GLU A 106 7.97 18.22 -4.27
C GLU A 106 6.93 19.36 -4.17
N LYS A 107 6.15 19.55 -5.23
CA LYS A 107 5.09 20.57 -5.25
C LYS A 107 4.03 20.30 -4.17
N PHE A 108 3.61 19.05 -4.03
CA PHE A 108 2.67 18.64 -3.00
C PHE A 108 3.19 18.93 -1.59
N LEU A 109 4.41 18.49 -1.26
CA LEU A 109 5.00 18.67 0.06
C LEU A 109 5.27 20.14 0.41
N LYS A 110 5.65 20.96 -0.58
CA LYS A 110 5.79 22.42 -0.37
C LYS A 110 4.48 23.11 -0.02
N GLY A 111 3.35 22.55 -0.43
CA GLY A 111 2.00 23.02 -0.05
C GLY A 111 1.59 22.64 1.37
N LEU A 112 2.41 21.85 2.10
CA LEU A 112 2.08 21.31 3.41
C LEU A 112 3.10 21.73 4.51
N PRO A 113 3.20 23.02 4.85
CA PRO A 113 4.28 23.53 5.73
C PRO A 113 4.26 22.95 7.15
N LYS A 114 3.11 22.45 7.61
CA LYS A 114 2.95 21.82 8.95
C LYS A 114 3.06 20.29 8.91
N CYS A 115 3.26 19.69 7.72
CA CYS A 115 3.40 18.25 7.59
C CYS A 115 4.69 17.77 8.27
N THR A 116 4.60 16.73 9.08
CA THR A 116 5.74 16.18 9.82
C THR A 116 5.94 14.69 9.57
N ALA A 117 4.96 14.03 8.95
CA ALA A 117 5.06 12.60 8.60
C ALA A 117 4.39 12.32 7.25
N ILE A 118 4.90 11.33 6.53
CA ILE A 118 4.42 10.95 5.20
C ILE A 118 4.21 9.44 5.16
N VAL A 119 3.04 9.05 4.65
CA VAL A 119 2.64 7.67 4.38
C VAL A 119 2.77 7.39 2.89
N CYS A 120 3.59 6.41 2.53
CA CYS A 120 3.84 6.00 1.16
C CYS A 120 3.11 4.68 0.88
N CYS A 121 2.14 4.65 -0.04
CA CYS A 121 1.31 3.48 -0.32
C CYS A 121 2.08 2.26 -0.86
N ASN A 122 3.31 2.43 -1.33
CA ASN A 122 4.23 1.36 -1.72
C ASN A 122 5.68 1.85 -1.84
N TYR A 123 6.60 0.91 -2.12
CA TYR A 123 8.03 1.18 -2.29
C TYR A 123 8.36 2.16 -3.43
N ILE A 124 7.60 2.15 -4.54
CA ILE A 124 7.84 3.08 -5.67
C ILE A 124 7.58 4.51 -5.21
N VAL A 125 6.46 4.76 -4.53
CA VAL A 125 6.13 6.07 -3.96
C VAL A 125 7.16 6.49 -2.92
N TYR A 126 7.58 5.58 -2.03
CA TYR A 126 8.62 5.86 -1.05
C TYR A 126 9.91 6.36 -1.70
N ARG A 127 10.40 5.70 -2.75
CA ARG A 127 11.61 6.13 -3.47
C ARG A 127 11.47 7.55 -4.02
N HIS A 128 10.31 7.89 -4.58
CA HIS A 128 10.06 9.23 -5.10
C HIS A 128 9.96 10.27 -3.98
N VAL A 129 9.33 9.95 -2.87
CA VAL A 129 9.26 10.83 -1.68
C VAL A 129 10.66 11.08 -1.13
N ARG A 130 11.48 10.03 -0.96
CA ARG A 130 12.88 10.16 -0.51
C ARG A 130 13.69 11.08 -1.43
N ASN A 131 13.57 10.88 -2.75
CA ASN A 131 14.26 11.72 -3.73
C ASN A 131 13.76 13.18 -3.70
N ALA A 132 12.45 13.40 -3.56
CA ALA A 132 11.87 14.74 -3.43
C ALA A 132 12.40 15.46 -2.17
N LEU A 133 12.39 14.79 -1.03
CA LEU A 133 12.91 15.34 0.22
C LEU A 133 14.41 15.66 0.12
N ALA A 134 15.21 14.78 -0.46
CA ALA A 134 16.65 15.02 -0.68
C ALA A 134 16.88 16.28 -1.55
N ARG A 135 16.12 16.46 -2.62
CA ARG A 135 16.18 17.67 -3.48
C ARG A 135 15.73 18.95 -2.77
N MET A 136 14.84 18.80 -1.77
CA MET A 136 14.40 19.90 -0.90
C MET A 136 15.37 20.18 0.26
N GLY A 137 16.49 19.44 0.37
CA GLY A 137 17.43 19.52 1.48
C GLY A 137 16.85 19.02 2.81
N LYS A 138 15.85 18.12 2.75
CA LYS A 138 15.15 17.57 3.93
C LYS A 138 15.64 16.17 4.27
N GLN A 139 15.71 15.88 5.56
CA GLN A 139 16.23 14.61 6.10
C GLN A 139 15.13 13.76 6.75
N ILE A 140 15.27 12.45 6.65
CA ILE A 140 14.48 11.43 7.32
C ILE A 140 15.33 10.82 8.43
N PRO A 141 14.84 10.75 9.66
CA PRO A 141 13.54 11.21 10.17
C PRO A 141 13.58 12.66 10.73
N ALA A 142 14.68 13.40 10.57
CA ALA A 142 14.89 14.69 11.25
C ALA A 142 13.83 15.74 10.89
N ASP A 143 13.53 15.92 9.60
CA ASP A 143 12.49 16.85 9.13
C ASP A 143 11.15 16.15 8.97
N TYR A 144 11.14 14.94 8.38
CA TYR A 144 9.95 14.15 8.09
C TYR A 144 10.11 12.71 8.54
N SER A 145 9.14 12.21 9.31
CA SER A 145 8.99 10.79 9.54
C SER A 145 8.32 10.12 8.35
N LEU A 146 8.73 8.90 8.01
CA LEU A 146 8.16 8.13 6.91
C LEU A 146 7.75 6.74 7.35
N VAL A 147 6.60 6.30 6.80
CA VAL A 147 6.22 4.88 6.77
C VAL A 147 5.92 4.46 5.34
N CYS A 148 6.21 3.20 5.02
CA CYS A 148 6.06 2.66 3.69
C CYS A 148 5.30 1.34 3.73
N PHE A 149 4.36 1.15 2.80
CA PHE A 149 3.76 -0.16 2.57
C PHE A 149 4.52 -0.94 1.51
N ASP A 150 4.40 -2.26 1.57
CA ASP A 150 4.94 -3.21 0.58
C ASP A 150 6.42 -2.94 0.27
N TYR A 151 7.23 -2.83 1.33
CA TYR A 151 8.66 -2.64 1.18
C TYR A 151 9.32 -3.97 0.80
N SER A 152 10.36 -3.91 -0.03
CA SER A 152 11.07 -5.10 -0.49
C SER A 152 11.58 -5.95 0.68
N ALA A 153 11.28 -7.26 0.63
CA ALA A 153 11.69 -8.23 1.64
C ALA A 153 13.22 -8.34 1.78
N ASP A 154 13.97 -7.98 0.73
CA ASP A 154 15.44 -8.11 0.72
C ASP A 154 16.15 -6.89 1.31
N THR A 155 15.54 -5.71 1.28
CA THR A 155 16.23 -4.44 1.58
C THR A 155 15.70 -3.66 2.76
N TYR A 156 14.50 -3.99 3.31
CA TYR A 156 13.87 -3.19 4.36
C TYR A 156 14.73 -3.00 5.62
N ARG A 157 15.48 -4.03 6.01
CA ARG A 157 16.34 -3.97 7.18
C ARG A 157 17.56 -3.08 6.97
N GLN A 158 18.13 -3.09 5.78
CA GLN A 158 19.33 -2.30 5.44
C GLN A 158 19.01 -0.81 5.38
N GLU A 159 17.84 -0.44 4.84
CA GLU A 159 17.44 0.96 4.76
C GLU A 159 16.77 1.48 6.04
N GLY A 160 16.42 0.60 6.97
CA GLY A 160 15.89 0.96 8.29
C GLY A 160 14.55 1.70 8.25
N VAL A 161 13.72 1.44 7.25
CA VAL A 161 12.41 2.10 7.10
C VAL A 161 11.36 1.37 7.90
N THR A 162 10.55 2.09 8.69
CA THR A 162 9.35 1.52 9.32
C THR A 162 8.33 1.22 8.23
N CYS A 163 7.96 -0.06 8.06
CA CYS A 163 7.20 -0.48 6.89
C CYS A 163 6.39 -1.76 7.10
N SER A 164 5.48 -2.03 6.17
CA SER A 164 5.04 -3.41 5.93
C SER A 164 5.97 -4.07 4.92
N VAL A 165 6.26 -5.36 5.14
CA VAL A 165 7.15 -6.14 4.31
C VAL A 165 6.33 -6.89 3.24
N GLU A 166 6.77 -6.84 2.00
CA GLU A 166 6.17 -7.58 0.91
C GLU A 166 6.25 -9.09 1.16
N GLN A 167 5.11 -9.79 1.02
CA GLN A 167 4.99 -11.23 1.28
C GLN A 167 4.83 -12.03 -0.01
N GLY A 168 5.57 -11.67 -1.06
CA GLY A 168 5.43 -12.24 -2.39
C GLY A 168 5.54 -13.77 -2.42
N PHE A 169 6.48 -14.36 -1.65
CA PHE A 169 6.65 -15.81 -1.58
C PHE A 169 5.41 -16.51 -1.00
N GLU A 170 4.93 -16.09 0.17
CA GLU A 170 3.79 -16.74 0.83
C GLU A 170 2.49 -16.55 0.05
N MET A 171 2.26 -15.36 -0.49
CA MET A 171 1.11 -15.11 -1.36
C MET A 171 1.17 -15.98 -2.62
N GLY A 172 2.33 -16.08 -3.28
CA GLY A 172 2.53 -16.94 -4.44
C GLY A 172 2.30 -18.42 -4.12
N ARG A 173 2.76 -18.88 -2.95
CA ARG A 173 2.51 -20.26 -2.47
C ARG A 173 1.02 -20.52 -2.30
N GLN A 174 0.26 -19.60 -1.69
CA GLN A 174 -1.20 -19.74 -1.53
C GLN A 174 -1.93 -19.74 -2.87
N VAL A 175 -1.53 -18.88 -3.80
CA VAL A 175 -2.06 -18.87 -5.17
C VAL A 175 -1.82 -20.20 -5.87
N ALA A 176 -0.58 -20.72 -5.83
CA ALA A 176 -0.23 -21.97 -6.49
C ALA A 176 -1.02 -23.16 -5.92
N LEU A 177 -1.09 -23.28 -4.60
CA LEU A 177 -1.85 -24.34 -3.93
C LEU A 177 -3.33 -24.30 -4.32
N ARG A 178 -3.94 -23.10 -4.34
CA ARG A 178 -5.35 -22.98 -4.72
C ARG A 178 -5.57 -23.29 -6.20
N LEU A 179 -4.69 -22.84 -7.09
CA LEU A 179 -4.76 -23.18 -8.52
C LEU A 179 -4.68 -24.68 -8.74
N MET A 180 -3.76 -25.38 -8.07
CA MET A 180 -3.65 -26.84 -8.15
C MET A 180 -4.95 -27.52 -7.72
N GLN A 181 -5.54 -27.12 -6.57
CA GLN A 181 -6.82 -27.65 -6.12
C GLN A 181 -7.95 -27.44 -7.13
N MET A 182 -8.03 -26.23 -7.72
CA MET A 182 -9.03 -25.94 -8.76
C MET A 182 -8.88 -26.82 -10.00
N ILE A 183 -7.63 -27.13 -10.41
CA ILE A 183 -7.35 -27.99 -11.55
C ILE A 183 -7.69 -29.45 -11.23
N GLU A 184 -7.24 -29.97 -10.07
CA GLU A 184 -7.45 -31.36 -9.65
C GLU A 184 -8.93 -31.67 -9.45
N ASN A 185 -9.65 -30.80 -8.76
CA ASN A 185 -11.08 -30.98 -8.46
C ASN A 185 -12.00 -30.54 -9.62
N ARG A 186 -11.45 -30.00 -10.69
CA ARG A 186 -12.21 -29.37 -11.80
C ARG A 186 -13.21 -28.31 -11.29
N ASP A 187 -12.91 -27.70 -10.15
CA ASP A 187 -13.74 -26.69 -9.47
C ASP A 187 -13.24 -25.29 -9.82
N CYS A 188 -13.73 -24.76 -10.94
CA CYS A 188 -13.48 -23.38 -11.34
C CYS A 188 -14.56 -22.42 -10.80
N ASP A 189 -15.55 -22.92 -10.03
CA ASP A 189 -16.74 -22.16 -9.68
C ASP A 189 -16.68 -21.52 -8.27
N ASP A 190 -15.68 -21.86 -7.43
CA ASP A 190 -15.51 -21.22 -6.13
C ASP A 190 -14.97 -19.79 -6.26
N LYS A 191 -15.86 -18.91 -6.73
CA LYS A 191 -15.56 -17.48 -7.01
C LYS A 191 -15.43 -16.65 -5.72
N ASP A 192 -15.81 -17.18 -4.58
CA ASP A 192 -15.82 -16.47 -3.31
C ASP A 192 -14.61 -16.79 -2.42
N TYR A 193 -13.76 -17.72 -2.84
CA TYR A 193 -12.54 -18.02 -2.11
C TYR A 193 -11.69 -16.75 -1.90
N THR A 194 -11.37 -16.49 -0.65
CA THR A 194 -10.50 -15.38 -0.28
C THR A 194 -9.54 -15.83 0.83
N ALA A 195 -8.26 -15.91 0.51
CA ALA A 195 -7.21 -16.04 1.51
C ALA A 195 -6.70 -14.66 1.88
N VAL A 196 -6.75 -14.32 3.17
CA VAL A 196 -6.28 -13.03 3.70
C VAL A 196 -5.06 -13.27 4.58
N LEU A 197 -3.90 -12.81 4.17
CA LEU A 197 -2.69 -12.86 4.95
C LEU A 197 -2.63 -11.73 5.96
N LYS A 198 -2.06 -12.02 7.13
CA LYS A 198 -1.74 -10.98 8.12
C LYS A 198 -0.54 -10.17 7.64
N PRO A 199 -0.54 -8.84 7.85
CA PRO A 199 0.61 -8.02 7.50
C PRO A 199 1.83 -8.38 8.35
N ILE A 200 3.01 -8.32 7.76
CA ILE A 200 4.30 -8.38 8.48
C ILE A 200 4.83 -6.96 8.55
N LEU A 201 5.04 -6.45 9.76
CA LEU A 201 5.53 -5.10 10.00
C LEU A 201 6.96 -5.14 10.52
N TYR A 202 7.72 -4.11 10.15
CA TYR A 202 9.07 -3.86 10.62
C TYR A 202 9.17 -2.45 11.19
N ASP A 203 9.67 -2.35 12.42
CA ASP A 203 9.93 -1.08 13.10
C ASP A 203 11.39 -0.68 12.84
N GLY A 204 11.56 0.28 11.92
CA GLY A 204 12.83 0.88 11.58
C GLY A 204 13.10 2.18 12.34
N ASN A 205 14.03 2.98 11.81
CA ASN A 205 14.44 4.27 12.40
C ASN A 205 13.94 5.48 11.59
N SER A 206 12.95 5.30 10.72
CA SER A 206 12.40 6.37 9.88
C SER A 206 11.34 7.24 10.57
N ILE A 207 11.06 6.99 11.85
CA ILE A 207 10.13 7.77 12.67
C ILE A 207 10.90 8.48 13.77
N ARG A 208 10.59 9.77 13.98
CA ARG A 208 11.11 10.61 15.07
C ARG A 208 9.96 11.04 15.98
N ASN A 209 10.16 10.98 17.28
CA ASN A 209 9.21 11.52 18.27
C ASN A 209 9.09 13.06 18.15
N ARG A 210 7.86 13.57 18.33
CA ARG A 210 7.49 14.99 18.28
C ARG A 210 6.95 15.48 19.59
#